data_d3756b094edd9b9a2108a46ed8a080aa
#
_entry.id   d3756b094edd9b9a2108a46ed8a080aa
#
_cell.length_a   1.000
_cell.length_b   1.000
_cell.length_c   1.000
_cell.angle_alpha   90.00
_cell.angle_beta   90.00
_cell.angle_gamma   90.00
#
_symmetry.space_group_name_H-M   'P 1'
#
loop_
_entity.id
_entity.type
_entity.pdbx_description
1 polymer ?
#
loop_
_entity_poly.entity_id
_entity_poly.type
_entity_poly.pdbx_seq_one_letter_code
_entity_poly.pdbx_strand_id
1 'polypeptide(L)' 'MVVMVILHTATGVEIDINTALITNMRGAEAGHKHIAPGVNCLINMSDGKFVTVKESCEEVRRVMEARKKAIRERNQ' A
#
# COMPACT_ATOMS: atom_id res chain seq x y z
N MET A 1 -14.17 -3.82 11.13
CA MET A 1 -14.31 -2.72 10.14
C MET A 1 -13.22 -2.85 9.08
N VAL A 2 -13.60 -2.75 7.82
CA VAL A 2 -12.66 -2.81 6.70
C VAL A 2 -12.16 -1.40 6.39
N VAL A 3 -10.84 -1.23 6.37
CA VAL A 3 -10.23 0.04 5.99
C VAL A 3 -9.63 -0.12 4.59
N MET A 4 -10.16 0.61 3.63
CA MET A 4 -9.67 0.62 2.25
C MET A 4 -8.86 1.88 2.02
N VAL A 5 -7.75 1.73 1.31
CA VAL A 5 -6.94 2.86 0.88
C VAL A 5 -6.76 2.81 -0.63
N ILE A 6 -6.64 3.97 -1.25
CA ILE A 6 -6.40 4.09 -2.69
C ILE A 6 -4.92 4.35 -2.91
N LEU A 7 -4.29 3.46 -3.66
CA LEU A 7 -2.89 3.59 -4.06
C LEU A 7 -2.81 3.55 -5.58
N HIS A 8 -1.63 3.75 -6.11
CA HIS A 8 -1.43 3.79 -7.56
C HIS A 8 -0.35 2.81 -7.97
N THR A 9 -0.58 2.09 -9.06
CA THR A 9 0.44 1.23 -9.66
C THR A 9 1.54 2.09 -10.27
N ALA A 10 2.64 1.44 -10.69
CA ALA A 10 3.75 2.13 -11.33
C ALA A 10 3.32 2.90 -12.60
N THR A 11 2.23 2.48 -13.24
CA THR A 11 1.68 3.12 -14.43
C THR A 11 0.62 4.19 -14.11
N GLY A 12 0.34 4.42 -12.82
CA GLY A 12 -0.62 5.45 -12.40
C GLY A 12 -2.06 4.99 -12.28
N VAL A 13 -2.32 3.69 -12.41
CA VAL A 13 -3.67 3.15 -12.27
C VAL A 13 -4.05 3.09 -10.79
N GLU A 14 -5.23 3.59 -10.46
CA GLU A 14 -5.73 3.53 -9.08
C GLU A 14 -6.12 2.10 -8.70
N ILE A 15 -5.75 1.70 -7.49
CA ILE A 15 -6.13 0.42 -6.92
C ILE A 15 -6.64 0.62 -5.49
N ASP A 16 -7.65 -0.13 -5.11
CA ASP A 16 -8.17 -0.13 -3.74
C ASP A 16 -7.57 -1.31 -2.99
N ILE A 17 -7.00 -1.04 -1.82
CA ILE A 17 -6.36 -2.08 -1.00
C ILE A 17 -7.04 -2.16 0.35
N ASN A 18 -7.45 -3.37 0.72
CA ASN A 18 -7.94 -3.65 2.07
C ASN A 18 -6.75 -3.81 3.00
N THR A 19 -6.58 -2.85 3.90
CA THR A 19 -5.41 -2.83 4.78
C THR A 19 -5.35 -4.03 5.73
N ALA A 20 -6.49 -4.65 6.03
CA ALA A 20 -6.52 -5.84 6.89
C ALA A 20 -5.86 -7.05 6.24
N LEU A 21 -5.71 -7.06 4.92
CA LEU A 21 -5.10 -8.17 4.18
C LEU A 21 -3.60 -7.97 3.96
N ILE A 22 -3.04 -6.86 4.40
CA ILE A 22 -1.60 -6.59 4.25
C ILE A 22 -0.84 -7.33 5.35
N THR A 23 0.12 -8.18 4.95
CA THR A 23 0.96 -8.90 5.92
C THR A 23 2.28 -8.17 6.17
N ASN A 24 2.92 -7.66 5.11
CA ASN A 24 4.11 -6.83 5.27
C ASN A 24 4.30 -5.96 4.03
N MET A 25 5.20 -4.99 4.17
CA MET A 25 5.58 -4.09 3.08
C MET A 25 7.10 -3.97 3.05
N ARG A 26 7.65 -3.89 1.83
CA ARG A 26 9.09 -3.71 1.62
C ARG A 26 9.33 -2.58 0.65
N GLY A 27 10.32 -1.74 0.95
CA GLY A 27 10.77 -0.74 -0.01
C GLY A 27 11.37 -1.40 -1.24
N ALA A 28 11.08 -0.84 -2.41
CA ALA A 28 11.72 -1.28 -3.64
C ALA A 28 13.10 -0.63 -3.71
N GLU A 29 14.14 -1.40 -3.42
CA GLU A 29 15.51 -0.90 -3.46
C GLU A 29 16.03 -0.84 -4.89
N ALA A 30 16.82 0.20 -5.16
CA ALA A 30 17.49 0.32 -6.44
C ALA A 30 18.39 -0.89 -6.67
N GLY A 31 18.27 -1.51 -7.85
CA GLY A 31 19.04 -2.69 -8.19
C GLY A 31 18.28 -4.01 -8.09
N HIS A 32 17.06 -4.01 -7.58
CA HIS A 32 16.22 -5.21 -7.62
C HIS A 32 15.77 -5.46 -9.07
N LYS A 33 16.27 -6.55 -9.65
CA LYS A 33 16.04 -6.86 -11.07
C LYS A 33 14.60 -7.23 -11.39
N HIS A 34 13.81 -7.61 -10.37
CA HIS A 34 12.45 -8.10 -10.55
C HIS A 34 11.38 -7.04 -10.30
N ILE A 35 11.80 -5.82 -9.99
CA ILE A 35 10.87 -4.74 -9.71
C ILE A 35 10.89 -3.76 -10.89
N ALA A 36 9.71 -3.50 -11.45
CA ALA A 36 9.58 -2.59 -12.58
C ALA A 36 9.95 -1.16 -12.18
N PRO A 37 10.48 -0.34 -13.11
CA PRO A 37 10.71 1.08 -12.84
C PRO A 37 9.43 1.78 -12.36
N GLY A 38 9.55 2.68 -11.40
CA GLY A 38 8.41 3.42 -10.85
C GLY A 38 7.74 2.77 -9.65
N VAL A 39 8.18 1.55 -9.28
CA VAL A 39 7.68 0.88 -8.07
C VAL A 39 8.51 1.32 -6.88
N ASN A 40 7.87 1.83 -5.84
CA ASN A 40 8.55 2.29 -4.62
C ASN A 40 8.21 1.47 -3.39
N CYS A 41 7.13 0.71 -3.41
CA CYS A 41 6.76 -0.18 -2.31
C CYS A 41 6.18 -1.48 -2.83
N LEU A 42 6.60 -2.58 -2.22
CA LEU A 42 6.06 -3.91 -2.48
C LEU A 42 5.21 -4.31 -1.27
N ILE A 43 3.94 -4.59 -1.51
CA ILE A 43 2.99 -4.94 -0.45
C ILE A 43 2.64 -6.41 -0.58
N ASN A 44 2.92 -7.19 0.48
CA ASN A 44 2.54 -8.60 0.51
C ASN A 44 1.16 -8.75 1.17
N MET A 45 0.30 -9.48 0.50
CA MET A 45 -1.08 -9.71 0.94
C MET A 45 -1.22 -11.07 1.60
N SER A 46 -2.23 -11.24 2.43
CA SER A 46 -2.46 -12.47 3.19
C SER A 46 -2.82 -13.68 2.32
N ASP A 47 -3.22 -13.46 1.08
CA ASP A 47 -3.51 -14.56 0.14
C ASP A 47 -2.27 -15.09 -0.58
N GLY A 48 -1.10 -14.60 -0.21
CA GLY A 48 0.18 -14.99 -0.82
C GLY A 48 0.55 -14.18 -2.04
N LYS A 49 -0.31 -13.27 -2.49
CA LYS A 49 -0.03 -12.39 -3.62
C LYS A 49 0.68 -11.12 -3.14
N PHE A 50 1.25 -10.39 -4.07
CA PHE A 50 1.87 -9.11 -3.78
C PHE A 50 1.37 -8.04 -4.74
N VAL A 51 1.41 -6.80 -4.27
CA VAL A 51 1.00 -5.62 -5.05
C VAL A 51 2.17 -4.65 -5.07
N THR A 52 2.47 -4.10 -6.24
CA THR A 52 3.51 -3.08 -6.39
C THR A 52 2.85 -1.73 -6.61
N VAL A 53 3.32 -0.71 -5.89
CA VAL A 53 2.74 0.63 -5.96
C VAL A 53 3.85 1.67 -6.15
N LYS A 54 3.49 2.80 -6.73
CA LYS A 54 4.42 3.91 -6.94
C LYS A 54 4.66 4.73 -5.66
N GLU A 55 3.72 4.72 -4.74
CA GLU A 55 3.88 5.37 -3.45
C GLU A 55 4.99 4.66 -2.66
N SER A 56 5.78 5.42 -1.90
CA SER A 56 6.76 4.83 -1.01
C SER A 56 6.04 4.10 0.13
N CYS A 57 6.71 3.14 0.75
CA CYS A 57 6.13 2.44 1.90
C CYS A 57 5.78 3.41 3.02
N GLU A 58 6.56 4.47 3.18
CA GLU A 58 6.28 5.52 4.16
C GLU A 58 4.98 6.24 3.82
N GLU A 59 4.77 6.60 2.56
CA GLU A 59 3.52 7.22 2.12
C GLU A 59 2.33 6.29 2.30
N VAL A 60 2.50 5.00 1.99
CA VAL A 60 1.46 4.01 2.19
C VAL A 60 1.05 3.97 3.66
N ARG A 61 2.02 3.96 4.57
CA ARG A 61 1.74 3.98 6.02
C ARG A 61 1.00 5.24 6.43
N ARG A 62 1.38 6.39 5.90
CA ARG A 62 0.70 7.66 6.20
C ARG A 62 -0.75 7.63 5.76
N VAL A 63 -1.02 7.14 4.56
CA VAL A 63 -2.38 7.04 4.02
C VAL A 63 -3.21 6.10 4.90
N MET A 64 -2.65 4.95 5.28
CA MET A 64 -3.32 3.99 6.14
C MET A 64 -3.66 4.59 7.51
N GLU A 65 -2.69 5.27 8.12
CA GLU A 65 -2.90 5.87 9.43
C GLU A 65 -3.90 7.02 9.38
N ALA A 66 -3.83 7.86 8.35
CA ALA A 66 -4.78 8.95 8.18
C ALA A 66 -6.21 8.42 8.01
N ARG A 67 -6.37 7.34 7.25
CA ARG A 67 -7.68 6.74 7.03
C ARG A 67 -8.24 6.12 8.32
N LYS A 68 -7.41 5.39 9.04
CA LYS A 68 -7.78 4.80 10.33
C LYS A 68 -8.16 5.87 11.34
N LYS A 69 -7.40 6.95 11.40
CA LYS A 69 -7.68 8.07 12.30
C LYS A 69 -9.02 8.73 11.96
N ALA A 70 -9.29 8.98 10.70
CA ALA A 70 -10.54 9.59 10.26
C ALA A 70 -11.75 8.73 10.64
N ILE A 71 -11.65 7.41 10.47
CA ILE A 71 -12.70 6.48 10.84
C ILE A 71 -12.92 6.47 12.36
N ARG A 72 -11.81 6.47 13.13
CA ARG A 72 -11.85 6.48 14.59
C ARG A 72 -12.53 7.74 15.12
N GLU A 73 -12.20 8.90 14.55
CA GLU A 73 -12.81 10.18 14.94
C GLU A 73 -14.30 10.23 14.63
N ARG A 74 -14.73 9.60 13.53
CA ARG A 74 -16.16 9.54 13.17
C ARG A 74 -16.99 8.72 14.13
N ASN A 75 -16.40 7.75 14.79
CA ASN A 75 -17.11 6.80 15.64
C ASN A 75 -17.12 7.20 17.12
N GLN A 76 -16.60 8.37 17.43
CA GLN A 76 -16.66 8.91 18.80
C GLN A 76 -17.89 9.74 19.05
#